data_5824e34a73f3f0c31b610b1bafc77844
#
_entry.id   5824e34a73f3f0c31b610b1bafc77844
#
_cell.length_a   1.000
_cell.length_b   1.000
_cell.length_c   1.000
_cell.angle_alpha   90.00
_cell.angle_beta   90.00
_cell.angle_gamma   90.00
#
_symmetry.space_group_name_H-M   'P 1'
#
loop_
_entity.id
_entity.type
_entity.pdbx_description
1 polymer ?
#
loop_
_entity_poly.entity_id
_entity_poly.type
_entity_poly.pdbx_seq_one_letter_code
_entity_poly.pdbx_strand_id
1 'polypeptide(L)'
;MPPISVLMKPSSGMCNMKCDYCFYCDETQKRVQESYGFMSEQTLKNVIRKTMLRAEGAVSYAFQGGEPTLRGIDFFEKVVEFEKQYNKHGIRVNNALQTNGYLIDEAWCEFFQKNHFLIGLSVDGTKEIHDTYRHSKDGKPTFERICHAAELMDRYGVEYNILTVVNQKVASNITEIYDFYKKQGWNYQQYIACLDPLEEAHGENEYALKPEQYGKFLIELFNLWYADWKLGKQPYIRQFENYIGILLGYLPEACDQRGMCGIQNVVEADGSV
;
A
#
# COMPACT_ATOMS: atom_id res chain seq x y z
N MET A 1 -7.10 -21.41 16.27
CA MET A 1 -6.81 -19.97 16.39
C MET A 1 -7.42 -19.24 15.19
N PRO A 2 -7.74 -17.94 15.29
CA PRO A 2 -8.28 -17.22 14.14
C PRO A 2 -7.24 -17.09 13.01
N PRO A 3 -7.65 -16.61 11.82
CA PRO A 3 -6.73 -16.18 10.78
C PRO A 3 -5.72 -15.17 11.31
N ILE A 4 -4.49 -15.22 10.84
CA ILE A 4 -3.41 -14.31 11.27
C ILE A 4 -3.08 -13.35 10.14
N SER A 5 -3.01 -12.05 10.46
CA SER A 5 -2.52 -11.02 9.55
C SER A 5 -1.23 -10.39 10.10
N VAL A 6 -0.20 -10.35 9.26
CA VAL A 6 1.11 -9.79 9.61
C VAL A 6 1.53 -8.78 8.56
N LEU A 7 1.88 -7.57 9.00
CA LEU A 7 2.57 -6.59 8.19
C LEU A 7 4.06 -6.66 8.52
N MET A 8 4.88 -6.96 7.53
CA MET A 8 6.34 -7.02 7.66
C MET A 8 7.00 -5.81 7.03
N LYS A 9 7.99 -5.23 7.74
CA LYS A 9 8.80 -4.11 7.24
C LYS A 9 10.20 -4.62 6.84
N PRO A 10 10.37 -5.27 5.67
CA PRO A 10 11.62 -5.93 5.32
C PRO A 10 12.79 -4.99 5.12
N SER A 11 12.52 -3.73 4.82
CA SER A 11 13.50 -2.66 4.64
C SER A 11 13.47 -1.62 5.75
N SER A 12 12.75 -1.89 6.87
CA SER A 12 12.51 -0.91 7.93
C SER A 12 11.94 0.41 7.34
N GLY A 13 12.55 1.58 7.63
CA GLY A 13 12.19 2.85 7.02
C GLY A 13 12.99 3.23 5.75
N MET A 14 13.87 2.33 5.27
CA MET A 14 14.71 2.65 4.09
C MET A 14 13.89 2.68 2.80
N CYS A 15 14.10 3.71 1.98
CA CYS A 15 13.41 3.91 0.72
C CYS A 15 14.40 4.45 -0.33
N ASN A 16 14.15 4.21 -1.61
CA ASN A 16 14.85 4.79 -2.76
C ASN A 16 14.23 6.10 -3.26
N MET A 17 13.09 6.49 -2.68
CA MET A 17 12.42 7.77 -2.94
C MET A 17 12.43 8.66 -1.70
N LYS A 18 12.10 9.94 -1.90
CA LYS A 18 11.91 10.94 -0.85
C LYS A 18 10.61 11.70 -1.16
N CYS A 19 9.49 11.20 -0.63
CA CYS A 19 8.22 11.89 -0.73
C CYS A 19 8.07 12.88 0.42
N ASP A 20 7.62 14.11 0.13
CA ASP A 20 7.60 15.20 1.13
C ASP A 20 6.67 14.92 2.31
N TYR A 21 5.56 14.21 2.07
CA TYR A 21 4.56 13.83 3.08
C TYR A 21 4.78 12.43 3.68
N CYS A 22 5.95 11.80 3.49
CA CYS A 22 6.14 10.40 3.87
C CYS A 22 6.16 10.20 5.39
N PHE A 23 5.07 9.69 5.96
CA PHE A 23 4.99 9.45 7.40
C PHE A 23 5.99 8.39 7.90
N TYR A 24 6.41 7.43 7.04
CA TYR A 24 7.48 6.49 7.42
C TYR A 24 8.82 7.17 7.58
N CYS A 25 9.11 8.18 6.76
CA CYS A 25 10.33 8.96 6.88
C CYS A 25 10.30 9.78 8.18
N ASP A 26 9.16 10.42 8.46
CA ASP A 26 8.93 11.19 9.67
C ASP A 26 8.98 10.31 10.94
N GLU A 27 8.25 9.20 10.98
CA GLU A 27 8.29 8.23 12.07
C GLU A 27 9.70 7.73 12.34
N THR A 28 10.44 7.37 11.28
CA THR A 28 11.81 6.86 11.37
C THR A 28 12.75 7.88 12.01
N GLN A 29 12.63 9.15 11.66
CA GLN A 29 13.49 10.22 12.21
C GLN A 29 13.19 10.54 13.69
N LYS A 30 11.94 10.32 14.13
CA LYS A 30 11.49 10.70 15.49
C LYS A 30 11.56 9.56 16.50
N ARG A 31 11.79 8.32 16.10
CA ARG A 31 11.95 7.19 17.02
C ARG A 31 13.40 6.98 17.45
N VAL A 32 13.59 6.36 18.62
CA VAL A 32 14.91 6.11 19.21
C VAL A 32 15.83 5.29 18.29
N GLN A 33 15.27 4.30 17.59
CA GLN A 33 15.99 3.49 16.59
C GLN A 33 15.50 3.86 15.21
N GLU A 34 16.25 4.67 14.48
CA GLU A 34 15.87 5.15 13.14
C GLU A 34 15.66 4.02 12.14
N SER A 35 16.53 3.01 12.13
CA SER A 35 16.43 1.88 11.23
C SER A 35 16.91 0.59 11.88
N TYR A 36 16.17 -0.49 11.64
CA TYR A 36 16.58 -1.86 11.99
C TYR A 36 17.31 -2.56 10.85
N GLY A 37 17.67 -1.82 9.81
CA GLY A 37 18.32 -2.38 8.62
C GLY A 37 17.39 -3.24 7.77
N PHE A 38 17.98 -4.18 7.06
CA PHE A 38 17.23 -5.16 6.27
C PHE A 38 16.88 -6.40 7.09
N MET A 39 15.65 -6.89 6.95
CA MET A 39 15.21 -8.13 7.59
C MET A 39 16.10 -9.30 7.12
N SER A 40 16.66 -10.05 8.08
CA SER A 40 17.45 -11.22 7.77
C SER A 40 16.57 -12.39 7.31
N GLU A 41 17.15 -13.31 6.55
CA GLU A 41 16.47 -14.56 6.16
C GLU A 41 16.05 -15.37 7.41
N GLN A 42 16.86 -15.35 8.47
CA GLN A 42 16.54 -16.05 9.71
C GLN A 42 15.34 -15.42 10.43
N THR A 43 15.23 -14.09 10.44
CA THR A 43 14.08 -13.36 10.99
C THR A 43 12.82 -13.70 10.20
N LEU A 44 12.87 -13.59 8.86
CA LEU A 44 11.79 -13.97 7.97
C LEU A 44 11.29 -15.39 8.22
N LYS A 45 12.23 -16.36 8.25
CA LYS A 45 11.95 -17.77 8.53
C LYS A 45 11.22 -17.94 9.86
N ASN A 46 11.66 -17.25 10.91
CA ASN A 46 11.05 -17.34 12.23
C ASN A 46 9.62 -16.79 12.23
N VAL A 47 9.39 -15.65 11.56
CA VAL A 47 8.06 -15.03 11.45
C VAL A 47 7.10 -15.98 10.73
N ILE A 48 7.46 -16.44 9.52
CA ILE A 48 6.62 -17.34 8.73
C ILE A 48 6.35 -18.65 9.49
N ARG A 49 7.39 -19.27 10.04
CA ARG A 49 7.22 -20.51 10.82
C ARG A 49 6.28 -20.35 12.01
N LYS A 50 6.46 -19.27 12.80
CA LYS A 50 5.63 -19.06 14.01
C LYS A 50 4.17 -18.77 13.67
N THR A 51 3.91 -18.03 12.62
CA THR A 51 2.54 -17.69 12.18
C THR A 51 1.85 -18.87 11.52
N MET A 52 2.52 -19.59 10.61
CA MET A 52 1.99 -20.80 9.96
C MET A 52 1.62 -21.90 10.96
N LEU A 53 2.41 -22.10 12.02
CA LEU A 53 2.13 -23.10 13.05
C LEU A 53 0.95 -22.74 13.95
N ARG A 54 0.47 -21.52 13.94
CA ARG A 54 -0.57 -21.01 14.83
C ARG A 54 -1.87 -20.61 14.12
N ALA A 55 -1.79 -20.29 12.84
CA ALA A 55 -2.95 -19.84 12.09
C ALA A 55 -3.91 -20.99 11.75
N GLU A 56 -5.20 -20.68 11.77
CA GLU A 56 -6.25 -21.58 11.26
C GLU A 56 -6.97 -20.89 10.10
N GLY A 57 -7.20 -21.65 9.02
CA GLY A 57 -7.91 -21.20 7.84
C GLY A 57 -7.08 -20.35 6.88
N ALA A 58 -6.46 -19.26 7.34
CA ALA A 58 -5.68 -18.37 6.49
C ALA A 58 -4.56 -17.63 7.23
N VAL A 59 -3.49 -17.29 6.49
CA VAL A 59 -2.48 -16.31 6.87
C VAL A 59 -2.40 -15.26 5.78
N SER A 60 -2.31 -13.98 6.16
CA SER A 60 -2.06 -12.87 5.25
C SER A 60 -0.75 -12.18 5.63
N TYR A 61 0.16 -12.09 4.67
CA TYR A 61 1.39 -11.33 4.79
C TYR A 61 1.31 -10.09 3.92
N ALA A 62 1.47 -8.92 4.55
CA ALA A 62 1.61 -7.65 3.87
C ALA A 62 3.05 -7.15 4.03
N PHE A 63 3.72 -6.80 2.94
CA PHE A 63 5.07 -6.24 2.93
C PHE A 63 4.96 -4.74 2.67
N GLN A 64 5.37 -3.93 3.64
CA GLN A 64 5.23 -2.48 3.61
C GLN A 64 6.34 -1.83 4.46
N GLY A 65 6.40 -0.50 4.51
CA GLY A 65 7.39 0.26 5.26
C GLY A 65 8.63 0.57 4.42
N GLY A 66 9.07 1.84 4.35
CA GLY A 66 10.08 2.27 3.41
C GLY A 66 9.74 1.80 1.99
N GLU A 67 10.68 1.12 1.34
CA GLU A 67 10.42 0.42 0.06
C GLU A 67 10.84 -1.06 0.15
N PRO A 68 9.87 -1.99 0.19
CA PRO A 68 10.15 -3.41 0.33
C PRO A 68 10.99 -4.02 -0.79
N THR A 69 10.86 -3.52 -2.03
CA THR A 69 11.61 -4.05 -3.18
C THR A 69 13.13 -3.83 -3.08
N LEU A 70 13.60 -2.96 -2.18
CA LEU A 70 15.02 -2.82 -1.86
C LEU A 70 15.64 -4.12 -1.32
N ARG A 71 14.83 -5.03 -0.78
CA ARG A 71 15.31 -6.35 -0.33
C ARG A 71 15.69 -7.29 -1.46
N GLY A 72 15.30 -6.94 -2.70
CA GLY A 72 15.52 -7.76 -3.88
C GLY A 72 14.60 -8.98 -3.97
N ILE A 73 14.49 -9.53 -5.17
CA ILE A 73 13.61 -10.67 -5.50
C ILE A 73 13.97 -11.92 -4.70
N ASP A 74 15.26 -12.19 -4.50
CA ASP A 74 15.76 -13.38 -3.78
C ASP A 74 15.17 -13.49 -2.37
N PHE A 75 14.95 -12.36 -1.71
CA PHE A 75 14.27 -12.34 -0.41
C PHE A 75 12.82 -12.79 -0.50
N PHE A 76 12.10 -12.37 -1.53
CA PHE A 76 10.69 -12.75 -1.72
C PHE A 76 10.54 -14.19 -2.24
N GLU A 77 11.55 -14.72 -2.95
CA GLU A 77 11.61 -16.15 -3.23
C GLU A 77 11.74 -16.97 -1.95
N LYS A 78 12.52 -16.49 -0.96
CA LYS A 78 12.58 -17.11 0.38
C LYS A 78 11.27 -17.01 1.15
N VAL A 79 10.48 -15.93 0.98
CA VAL A 79 9.12 -15.87 1.54
C VAL A 79 8.31 -17.07 1.06
N VAL A 80 8.21 -17.26 -0.24
CA VAL A 80 7.44 -18.35 -0.87
C VAL A 80 7.99 -19.73 -0.50
N GLU A 81 9.32 -19.87 -0.43
CA GLU A 81 9.97 -21.11 0.00
C GLU A 81 9.56 -21.47 1.42
N PHE A 82 9.66 -20.54 2.37
CA PHE A 82 9.29 -20.79 3.77
C PHE A 82 7.79 -21.01 3.96
N GLU A 83 6.96 -20.31 3.21
CA GLU A 83 5.52 -20.58 3.19
C GLU A 83 5.23 -22.04 2.82
N LYS A 84 5.77 -22.51 1.71
CA LYS A 84 5.63 -23.91 1.28
C LYS A 84 6.21 -24.89 2.31
N GLN A 85 7.35 -24.55 2.91
CA GLN A 85 8.01 -25.39 3.90
C GLN A 85 7.18 -25.56 5.17
N TYR A 86 6.55 -24.49 5.66
CA TYR A 86 5.86 -24.48 6.96
C TYR A 86 4.35 -24.61 6.88
N ASN A 87 3.73 -24.52 5.72
CA ASN A 87 2.30 -24.73 5.53
C ASN A 87 1.92 -26.21 5.55
N LYS A 88 2.05 -26.85 6.72
CA LYS A 88 1.77 -28.29 6.88
C LYS A 88 0.28 -28.62 6.87
N HIS A 89 -0.58 -27.63 7.10
CA HIS A 89 -2.03 -27.80 7.20
C HIS A 89 -2.77 -27.35 5.93
N GLY A 90 -2.06 -26.93 4.88
CA GLY A 90 -2.68 -26.47 3.64
C GLY A 90 -3.59 -25.25 3.81
N ILE A 91 -3.29 -24.37 4.76
CA ILE A 91 -4.06 -23.14 4.97
C ILE A 91 -3.83 -22.17 3.81
N ARG A 92 -4.82 -21.31 3.57
CA ARG A 92 -4.71 -20.28 2.54
C ARG A 92 -3.68 -19.23 2.94
N VAL A 93 -2.77 -18.91 2.01
CA VAL A 93 -1.78 -17.84 2.16
C VAL A 93 -2.10 -16.73 1.17
N ASN A 94 -2.16 -15.50 1.66
CA ASN A 94 -2.35 -14.32 0.84
C ASN A 94 -1.13 -13.41 1.02
N ASN A 95 -0.51 -13.01 -0.08
CA ASN A 95 0.63 -12.11 -0.10
C ASN A 95 0.24 -10.78 -0.74
N ALA A 96 0.54 -9.68 -0.06
CA ALA A 96 0.41 -8.33 -0.61
C ALA A 96 1.71 -7.56 -0.41
N LEU A 97 2.09 -6.75 -1.40
CA LEU A 97 3.28 -5.91 -1.33
C LEU A 97 2.93 -4.49 -1.75
N GLN A 98 3.18 -3.52 -0.87
CA GLN A 98 3.02 -2.11 -1.19
C GLN A 98 4.35 -1.52 -1.63
N THR A 99 4.39 -0.93 -2.82
CA THR A 99 5.60 -0.40 -3.43
C THR A 99 5.38 0.96 -4.07
N ASN A 100 6.44 1.75 -4.13
CA ASN A 100 6.48 2.94 -4.95
C ASN A 100 6.65 2.65 -6.46
N GLY A 101 6.86 1.41 -6.86
CA GLY A 101 6.98 0.97 -8.26
C GLY A 101 8.33 1.28 -8.93
N TYR A 102 9.23 2.01 -8.28
CA TYR A 102 10.45 2.54 -8.92
C TYR A 102 11.43 1.45 -9.40
N LEU A 103 11.47 0.30 -8.72
CA LEU A 103 12.35 -0.84 -9.04
C LEU A 103 11.64 -1.96 -9.80
N ILE A 104 10.35 -1.82 -10.09
CA ILE A 104 9.60 -2.87 -10.77
C ILE A 104 10.09 -2.97 -12.22
N ASP A 105 10.45 -4.20 -12.60
CA ASP A 105 10.85 -4.63 -13.92
C ASP A 105 10.13 -5.93 -14.31
N GLU A 106 10.51 -6.51 -15.44
CA GLU A 106 9.93 -7.75 -15.96
C GLU A 106 10.10 -8.92 -14.99
N ALA A 107 11.28 -9.05 -14.35
CA ALA A 107 11.54 -10.13 -13.40
C ALA A 107 10.65 -10.05 -12.16
N TRP A 108 10.41 -8.84 -11.65
CA TRP A 108 9.43 -8.62 -10.59
C TRP A 108 8.02 -8.98 -11.01
N CYS A 109 7.60 -8.60 -12.22
CA CYS A 109 6.27 -8.92 -12.73
C CYS A 109 6.07 -10.43 -12.89
N GLU A 110 7.05 -11.15 -13.43
CA GLU A 110 7.02 -12.62 -13.53
C GLU A 110 6.91 -13.26 -12.14
N PHE A 111 7.68 -12.78 -11.16
CA PHE A 111 7.63 -13.27 -9.80
C PHE A 111 6.26 -13.05 -9.17
N PHE A 112 5.69 -11.84 -9.28
CA PHE A 112 4.40 -11.50 -8.69
C PHE A 112 3.26 -12.31 -9.30
N GLN A 113 3.21 -12.40 -10.61
CA GLN A 113 2.20 -13.19 -11.32
C GLN A 113 2.25 -14.66 -10.94
N LYS A 114 3.44 -15.26 -10.97
CA LYS A 114 3.67 -16.67 -10.66
C LYS A 114 3.27 -17.04 -9.23
N ASN A 115 3.46 -16.13 -8.28
CA ASN A 115 3.24 -16.37 -6.85
C ASN A 115 1.98 -15.66 -6.32
N HIS A 116 1.14 -15.09 -7.20
CA HIS A 116 -0.13 -14.45 -6.87
C HIS A 116 -0.01 -13.37 -5.78
N PHE A 117 0.99 -12.49 -5.89
CA PHE A 117 1.08 -11.32 -5.04
C PHE A 117 0.09 -10.26 -5.49
N LEU A 118 -0.66 -9.69 -4.54
CA LEU A 118 -1.44 -8.47 -4.77
C LEU A 118 -0.54 -7.26 -4.54
N ILE A 119 -0.41 -6.40 -5.53
CA ILE A 119 0.48 -5.24 -5.47
C ILE A 119 -0.31 -3.96 -5.15
N GLY A 120 0.14 -3.20 -4.18
CA GLY A 120 -0.30 -1.84 -3.95
C GLY A 120 0.68 -0.87 -4.60
N LEU A 121 0.33 -0.31 -5.76
CA LEU A 121 1.18 0.63 -6.48
C LEU A 121 0.84 2.07 -6.07
N SER A 122 1.84 2.79 -5.57
CA SER A 122 1.66 4.16 -5.10
C SER A 122 1.67 5.17 -6.24
N VAL A 123 0.52 5.77 -6.55
CA VAL A 123 0.36 6.83 -7.56
C VAL A 123 -0.54 7.94 -7.03
N ASP A 124 -0.13 9.19 -7.14
CA ASP A 124 -0.89 10.34 -6.66
C ASP A 124 -1.46 11.18 -7.81
N GLY A 125 -2.33 10.59 -8.62
CA GLY A 125 -3.02 11.30 -9.68
C GLY A 125 -2.23 11.44 -10.98
N THR A 126 -2.35 12.60 -11.63
CA THR A 126 -1.66 12.93 -12.88
C THR A 126 -0.18 13.24 -12.65
N LYS A 127 0.59 13.35 -13.72
CA LYS A 127 2.03 13.62 -13.67
C LYS A 127 2.39 14.84 -12.83
N GLU A 128 1.69 15.92 -13.05
CA GLU A 128 1.95 17.20 -12.37
C GLU A 128 1.66 17.11 -10.88
N ILE A 129 0.62 16.37 -10.51
CA ILE A 129 0.20 16.18 -9.12
C ILE A 129 1.17 15.23 -8.42
N HIS A 130 1.48 14.09 -9.05
CA HIS A 130 2.37 13.08 -8.52
C HIS A 130 3.79 13.63 -8.30
N ASP A 131 4.38 14.23 -9.33
CA ASP A 131 5.74 14.74 -9.31
C ASP A 131 5.91 16.01 -8.45
N THR A 132 4.83 16.54 -7.84
CA THR A 132 4.92 17.65 -6.88
C THR A 132 5.54 17.20 -5.56
N TYR A 133 5.18 16.01 -5.05
CA TYR A 133 5.58 15.56 -3.72
C TYR A 133 6.27 14.20 -3.70
N ARG A 134 6.29 13.47 -4.84
CA ARG A 134 6.94 12.17 -4.94
C ARG A 134 8.17 12.24 -5.82
N HIS A 135 9.33 12.23 -5.19
CA HIS A 135 10.61 12.37 -5.85
C HIS A 135 11.51 11.16 -5.59
N SER A 136 12.44 10.91 -6.53
CA SER A 136 13.59 10.08 -6.24
C SER A 136 14.51 10.74 -5.20
N LYS A 137 15.47 10.01 -4.65
CA LYS A 137 16.42 10.59 -3.66
C LYS A 137 17.22 11.77 -4.17
N ASP A 138 17.46 11.82 -5.47
CA ASP A 138 18.17 12.92 -6.16
C ASP A 138 17.22 14.03 -6.66
N GLY A 139 15.96 14.04 -6.21
CA GLY A 139 14.97 15.08 -6.47
C GLY A 139 14.37 15.04 -7.88
N LYS A 140 14.50 13.94 -8.63
CA LYS A 140 13.94 13.81 -9.97
C LYS A 140 12.48 13.34 -9.95
N PRO A 141 11.69 13.72 -10.98
CA PRO A 141 10.35 13.18 -11.20
C PRO A 141 10.34 11.66 -11.28
N THR A 142 9.24 11.04 -10.80
CA THR A 142 9.12 9.57 -10.75
C THR A 142 7.92 9.02 -11.51
N PHE A 143 6.98 9.88 -11.91
CA PHE A 143 5.70 9.48 -12.52
C PHE A 143 5.86 8.54 -13.72
N GLU A 144 6.69 8.91 -14.71
CA GLU A 144 6.89 8.10 -15.93
C GLU A 144 7.42 6.70 -15.60
N ARG A 145 8.31 6.60 -14.62
CA ARG A 145 8.86 5.32 -14.18
C ARG A 145 7.79 4.42 -13.57
N ILE A 146 6.87 5.02 -12.81
CA ILE A 146 5.81 4.30 -12.11
C ILE A 146 4.70 3.91 -13.09
N CYS A 147 4.36 4.77 -14.05
CA CYS A 147 3.45 4.39 -15.15
C CYS A 147 4.01 3.21 -15.96
N HIS A 148 5.30 3.22 -16.26
CA HIS A 148 5.94 2.09 -16.93
C HIS A 148 5.86 0.80 -16.10
N ALA A 149 6.00 0.89 -14.78
CA ALA A 149 5.79 -0.27 -13.89
C ALA A 149 4.34 -0.80 -13.97
N ALA A 150 3.34 0.09 -14.03
CA ALA A 150 1.95 -0.30 -14.21
C ALA A 150 1.73 -0.99 -15.57
N GLU A 151 2.28 -0.45 -16.66
CA GLU A 151 2.23 -1.07 -17.99
C GLU A 151 2.86 -2.47 -18.03
N LEU A 152 3.97 -2.67 -17.29
CA LEU A 152 4.57 -3.99 -17.14
C LEU A 152 3.65 -4.93 -16.37
N MET A 153 3.09 -4.49 -15.25
CA MET A 153 2.14 -5.30 -14.48
C MET A 153 0.93 -5.72 -15.31
N ASP A 154 0.35 -4.82 -16.10
CA ASP A 154 -0.74 -5.13 -17.03
C ASP A 154 -0.33 -6.18 -18.07
N ARG A 155 0.84 -6.01 -18.66
CA ARG A 155 1.38 -6.95 -19.70
C ARG A 155 1.58 -8.36 -19.15
N TYR A 156 2.05 -8.46 -17.89
CA TYR A 156 2.31 -9.75 -17.24
C TYR A 156 1.11 -10.31 -16.48
N GLY A 157 -0.02 -9.58 -16.44
CA GLY A 157 -1.23 -9.99 -15.72
C GLY A 157 -1.06 -10.04 -14.20
N VAL A 158 -0.29 -9.12 -13.66
CA VAL A 158 -0.12 -8.95 -12.19
C VAL A 158 -1.36 -8.24 -11.64
N GLU A 159 -1.91 -8.74 -10.55
CA GLU A 159 -3.00 -8.07 -9.84
C GLU A 159 -2.46 -6.90 -9.00
N TYR A 160 -3.00 -5.70 -9.24
CA TYR A 160 -2.59 -4.52 -8.46
C TYR A 160 -3.72 -3.52 -8.24
N ASN A 161 -3.57 -2.76 -7.15
CA ASN A 161 -4.43 -1.63 -6.78
C ASN A 161 -3.60 -0.35 -6.83
N ILE A 162 -4.23 0.75 -7.22
CA ILE A 162 -3.64 2.08 -7.10
C ILE A 162 -3.87 2.61 -5.68
N LEU A 163 -2.80 3.01 -5.01
CA LEU A 163 -2.82 3.64 -3.70
C LEU A 163 -2.44 5.11 -3.84
N THR A 164 -3.37 6.00 -3.54
CA THR A 164 -3.22 7.45 -3.66
C THR A 164 -3.24 8.10 -2.28
N VAL A 165 -2.21 8.85 -1.94
CA VAL A 165 -2.21 9.67 -0.73
C VAL A 165 -2.94 10.98 -1.03
N VAL A 166 -4.06 11.18 -0.34
CA VAL A 166 -4.89 12.37 -0.47
C VAL A 166 -4.24 13.51 0.31
N ASN A 167 -3.37 14.24 -0.32
CA ASN A 167 -2.85 15.53 0.14
C ASN A 167 -3.72 16.67 -0.38
N GLN A 168 -3.40 17.92 -0.04
CA GLN A 168 -4.15 19.09 -0.49
C GLN A 168 -4.31 19.13 -2.02
N LYS A 169 -3.25 18.80 -2.77
CA LYS A 169 -3.26 18.89 -4.23
C LYS A 169 -4.12 17.81 -4.86
N VAL A 170 -4.04 16.57 -4.35
CA VAL A 170 -4.94 15.48 -4.75
C VAL A 170 -6.38 15.82 -4.43
N ALA A 171 -6.66 16.31 -3.21
CA ALA A 171 -8.01 16.66 -2.79
C ALA A 171 -8.66 17.74 -3.68
N SER A 172 -7.86 18.69 -4.16
CA SER A 172 -8.35 19.81 -4.99
C SER A 172 -8.52 19.46 -6.47
N ASN A 173 -8.03 18.30 -6.92
CA ASN A 173 -8.03 17.92 -8.35
C ASN A 173 -8.64 16.53 -8.59
N ILE A 174 -9.53 16.07 -7.71
CA ILE A 174 -10.05 14.70 -7.76
C ILE A 174 -10.80 14.37 -9.05
N THR A 175 -11.51 15.31 -9.66
CA THR A 175 -12.20 15.11 -10.94
C THR A 175 -11.21 14.76 -12.04
N GLU A 176 -10.11 15.51 -12.17
CA GLU A 176 -9.06 15.24 -13.15
C GLU A 176 -8.38 13.88 -12.90
N ILE A 177 -8.08 13.58 -11.63
CA ILE A 177 -7.46 12.31 -11.22
C ILE A 177 -8.37 11.11 -11.54
N TYR A 178 -9.66 11.23 -11.22
CA TYR A 178 -10.64 10.19 -11.47
C TYR A 178 -10.75 9.87 -12.97
N ASP A 179 -10.85 10.91 -13.81
CA ASP A 179 -10.90 10.76 -15.27
C ASP A 179 -9.60 10.17 -15.83
N PHE A 180 -8.45 10.59 -15.26
CA PHE A 180 -7.16 10.03 -15.63
C PHE A 180 -7.07 8.54 -15.30
N TYR A 181 -7.41 8.12 -14.07
CA TYR A 181 -7.38 6.71 -13.68
C TYR A 181 -8.30 5.84 -14.53
N LYS A 182 -9.48 6.34 -14.88
CA LYS A 182 -10.38 5.65 -15.81
C LYS A 182 -9.76 5.45 -17.19
N LYS A 183 -9.07 6.46 -17.73
CA LYS A 183 -8.37 6.36 -19.02
C LYS A 183 -7.23 5.35 -18.99
N GLN A 184 -6.57 5.20 -17.85
CA GLN A 184 -5.51 4.19 -17.64
C GLN A 184 -6.08 2.77 -17.41
N GLY A 185 -7.39 2.62 -17.19
CA GLY A 185 -7.98 1.34 -16.80
C GLY A 185 -7.70 0.93 -15.36
N TRP A 186 -7.27 1.86 -14.51
CA TRP A 186 -6.96 1.61 -13.10
C TRP A 186 -8.24 1.53 -12.26
N ASN A 187 -8.88 0.37 -12.32
CA ASN A 187 -10.22 0.16 -11.76
C ASN A 187 -10.23 -0.21 -10.27
N TYR A 188 -9.09 -0.45 -9.63
CA TYR A 188 -8.98 -0.76 -8.21
C TYR A 188 -8.22 0.36 -7.51
N GLN A 189 -8.94 1.13 -6.69
CA GLN A 189 -8.42 2.38 -6.13
C GLN A 189 -8.58 2.41 -4.61
N GLN A 190 -7.54 2.87 -3.93
CA GLN A 190 -7.54 3.16 -2.51
C GLN A 190 -7.00 4.56 -2.27
N TYR A 191 -7.77 5.38 -1.59
CA TYR A 191 -7.41 6.76 -1.22
C TYR A 191 -7.10 6.81 0.27
N ILE A 192 -5.92 7.28 0.62
CA ILE A 192 -5.40 7.29 1.98
C ILE A 192 -5.19 8.74 2.39
N ALA A 193 -5.84 9.20 3.45
CA ALA A 193 -5.68 10.56 3.93
C ALA A 193 -4.22 10.85 4.30
N CYS A 194 -3.68 11.96 3.80
CA CYS A 194 -2.35 12.43 4.17
C CYS A 194 -2.32 12.78 5.65
N LEU A 195 -1.28 12.34 6.34
CA LEU A 195 -1.05 12.67 7.75
C LEU A 195 -0.08 13.85 7.85
N ASP A 196 -0.32 14.73 8.82
CA ASP A 196 0.67 15.71 9.22
C ASP A 196 1.84 15.02 9.96
N PRO A 197 3.04 15.63 9.94
CA PRO A 197 4.17 15.09 10.68
C PRO A 197 3.89 14.98 12.18
N LEU A 198 4.46 13.96 12.81
CA LEU A 198 4.36 13.76 14.25
C LEU A 198 4.96 14.96 15.01
N GLU A 199 4.29 15.38 16.09
CA GLU A 199 4.76 16.48 16.97
C GLU A 199 4.85 17.86 16.32
N GLU A 200 4.30 18.04 15.11
CA GLU A 200 4.20 19.33 14.44
C GLU A 200 2.78 19.89 14.48
N ALA A 201 2.63 21.18 14.20
CA ALA A 201 1.31 21.80 14.13
C ALA A 201 0.55 21.31 12.90
N HIS A 202 -0.71 20.92 13.11
CA HIS A 202 -1.56 20.39 12.04
C HIS A 202 -1.90 21.45 11.00
N GLY A 203 -1.82 21.07 9.74
CA GLY A 203 -2.27 21.88 8.60
C GLY A 203 -1.31 22.98 8.16
N GLU A 204 -0.07 23.03 8.67
CA GLU A 204 0.92 24.07 8.34
C GLU A 204 1.77 23.71 7.12
N ASN A 205 1.92 22.43 6.79
CA ASN A 205 2.69 21.98 5.64
C ASN A 205 1.96 22.24 4.33
N GLU A 206 2.70 22.49 3.25
CA GLU A 206 2.15 22.76 1.92
C GLU A 206 1.28 21.59 1.39
N TYR A 207 1.62 20.36 1.76
CA TYR A 207 0.86 19.16 1.39
C TYR A 207 -0.28 18.83 2.36
N ALA A 208 -0.41 19.51 3.48
CA ALA A 208 -1.34 19.18 4.55
C ALA A 208 -2.79 19.12 4.06
N LEU A 209 -3.53 18.13 4.54
CA LEU A 209 -4.93 17.90 4.21
C LEU A 209 -5.81 18.39 5.35
N LYS A 210 -6.56 19.47 5.13
CA LYS A 210 -7.50 19.97 6.12
C LYS A 210 -8.79 19.14 6.14
N PRO A 211 -9.46 18.97 7.30
CA PRO A 211 -10.70 18.18 7.40
C PRO A 211 -11.78 18.60 6.41
N GLU A 212 -11.96 19.91 6.20
CA GLU A 212 -12.97 20.44 5.27
C GLU A 212 -12.62 20.11 3.80
N GLN A 213 -11.33 20.08 3.46
CA GLN A 213 -10.87 19.68 2.13
C GLN A 213 -11.10 18.19 1.91
N TYR A 214 -10.81 17.37 2.92
CA TYR A 214 -11.05 15.94 2.84
C TYR A 214 -12.54 15.61 2.72
N GLY A 215 -13.39 16.29 3.48
CA GLY A 215 -14.85 16.13 3.35
C GLY A 215 -15.37 16.49 1.95
N LYS A 216 -14.90 17.60 1.37
CA LYS A 216 -15.25 17.99 -0.01
C LYS A 216 -14.74 16.98 -1.04
N PHE A 217 -13.51 16.51 -0.88
CA PHE A 217 -12.91 15.46 -1.71
C PHE A 217 -13.79 14.20 -1.72
N LEU A 218 -14.20 13.70 -0.54
CA LEU A 218 -15.02 12.50 -0.44
C LEU A 218 -16.38 12.67 -1.12
N ILE A 219 -17.02 13.85 -0.98
CA ILE A 219 -18.31 14.15 -1.61
C ILE A 219 -18.15 14.19 -3.13
N GLU A 220 -17.12 14.86 -3.64
CA GLU A 220 -16.86 14.96 -5.08
C GLU A 220 -16.52 13.60 -5.68
N LEU A 221 -15.62 12.85 -5.06
CA LEU A 221 -15.27 11.48 -5.47
C LEU A 221 -16.51 10.57 -5.49
N PHE A 222 -17.37 10.66 -4.45
CA PHE A 222 -18.61 9.90 -4.40
C PHE A 222 -19.56 10.26 -5.54
N ASN A 223 -19.72 11.54 -5.86
CA ASN A 223 -20.58 11.98 -6.95
C ASN A 223 -20.12 11.45 -8.32
N LEU A 224 -18.80 11.46 -8.57
CA LEU A 224 -18.20 10.89 -9.79
C LEU A 224 -18.43 9.38 -9.85
N TRP A 225 -18.11 8.68 -8.78
CA TRP A 225 -18.29 7.24 -8.64
C TRP A 225 -19.76 6.84 -8.79
N TYR A 226 -20.69 7.56 -8.15
CA TYR A 226 -22.13 7.29 -8.23
C TYR A 226 -22.70 7.53 -9.64
N ALA A 227 -22.20 8.54 -10.35
CA ALA A 227 -22.58 8.77 -11.73
C ALA A 227 -22.20 7.56 -12.61
N ASP A 228 -21.00 7.00 -12.44
CA ASP A 228 -20.55 5.81 -13.14
C ASP A 228 -21.27 4.54 -12.66
N TRP A 229 -21.57 4.45 -11.36
CA TRP A 229 -22.34 3.32 -10.80
C TRP A 229 -23.70 3.18 -11.45
N LYS A 230 -24.40 4.27 -11.69
CA LYS A 230 -25.69 4.26 -12.43
C LYS A 230 -25.57 3.71 -13.85
N LEU A 231 -24.39 3.74 -14.43
CA LEU A 231 -24.08 3.22 -15.77
C LEU A 231 -23.45 1.83 -15.74
N GLY A 232 -23.20 1.26 -14.56
CA GLY A 232 -22.49 0.00 -14.39
C GLY A 232 -21.00 0.06 -14.79
N LYS A 233 -20.37 1.23 -14.67
CA LYS A 233 -18.99 1.50 -15.11
C LYS A 233 -18.07 2.01 -14.00
N GLN A 234 -18.52 1.95 -12.75
CA GLN A 234 -17.76 2.46 -11.61
C GLN A 234 -16.49 1.64 -11.36
N PRO A 235 -15.38 2.28 -10.98
CA PRO A 235 -14.23 1.59 -10.43
C PRO A 235 -14.53 1.06 -9.03
N TYR A 236 -13.79 0.04 -8.59
CA TYR A 236 -13.76 -0.38 -7.19
C TYR A 236 -13.01 0.67 -6.37
N ILE A 237 -13.70 1.38 -5.49
CA ILE A 237 -13.11 2.33 -4.54
C ILE A 237 -13.28 1.77 -3.13
N ARG A 238 -12.18 1.38 -2.51
CA ARG A 238 -12.17 0.66 -1.22
C ARG A 238 -12.98 1.35 -0.13
N GLN A 239 -12.95 2.69 -0.05
CA GLN A 239 -13.73 3.45 0.93
C GLN A 239 -15.24 3.21 0.74
N PHE A 240 -15.73 3.31 -0.48
CA PHE A 240 -17.17 3.18 -0.75
C PHE A 240 -17.65 1.75 -0.60
N GLU A 241 -16.84 0.77 -1.00
CA GLU A 241 -17.14 -0.65 -0.78
C GLU A 241 -17.25 -0.97 0.71
N ASN A 242 -16.34 -0.42 1.54
CA ASN A 242 -16.43 -0.58 2.99
C ASN A 242 -17.67 0.12 3.56
N TYR A 243 -18.02 1.35 3.14
CA TYR A 243 -19.20 2.05 3.61
C TYR A 243 -20.48 1.29 3.26
N ILE A 244 -20.60 0.81 2.03
CA ILE A 244 -21.74 -0.02 1.60
C ILE A 244 -21.77 -1.31 2.41
N GLY A 245 -20.63 -1.98 2.59
CA GLY A 245 -20.52 -3.19 3.38
C GLY A 245 -21.02 -3.00 4.81
N ILE A 246 -20.63 -1.90 5.48
CA ILE A 246 -21.09 -1.53 6.82
C ILE A 246 -22.61 -1.34 6.85
N LEU A 247 -23.18 -0.63 5.88
CA LEU A 247 -24.62 -0.43 5.77
C LEU A 247 -25.40 -1.75 5.57
N LEU A 248 -24.77 -2.73 4.94
CA LEU A 248 -25.32 -4.08 4.76
C LEU A 248 -25.06 -5.02 5.95
N GLY A 249 -24.39 -4.55 7.00
CA GLY A 249 -24.09 -5.32 8.21
C GLY A 249 -22.81 -6.15 8.15
N TYR A 250 -21.95 -5.94 7.17
CA TYR A 250 -20.64 -6.58 7.09
C TYR A 250 -19.58 -5.80 7.89
N LEU A 251 -18.58 -6.53 8.39
CA LEU A 251 -17.42 -5.89 8.99
C LEU A 251 -16.55 -5.23 7.89
N PRO A 252 -16.10 -3.99 8.09
CA PRO A 252 -15.23 -3.33 7.13
C PRO A 252 -13.88 -4.04 7.00
N GLU A 253 -13.33 -4.03 5.81
CA GLU A 253 -12.00 -4.53 5.52
C GLU A 253 -10.92 -3.59 6.08
N ALA A 254 -11.15 -2.27 5.95
CA ALA A 254 -10.25 -1.24 6.44
C ALA A 254 -10.28 -1.14 7.98
N CYS A 255 -9.12 -1.21 8.62
CA CYS A 255 -9.01 -1.23 10.09
C CYS A 255 -9.43 0.09 10.74
N ASP A 256 -9.24 1.23 10.07
CA ASP A 256 -9.66 2.57 10.51
C ASP A 256 -11.19 2.71 10.63
N GLN A 257 -11.96 1.85 9.96
CA GLN A 257 -13.41 1.83 10.00
C GLN A 257 -13.99 0.79 10.98
N ARG A 258 -13.15 -0.01 11.63
CA ARG A 258 -13.58 -1.05 12.58
C ARG A 258 -13.81 -0.56 13.99
N GLY A 259 -13.36 0.64 14.34
CA GLY A 259 -13.44 1.18 15.69
C GLY A 259 -12.58 0.45 16.73
N MET A 260 -11.74 -0.50 16.32
CA MET A 260 -10.79 -1.22 17.17
C MET A 260 -9.50 -1.51 16.43
N CYS A 261 -8.37 -1.45 17.15
CA CYS A 261 -7.05 -1.88 16.68
C CYS A 261 -6.79 -3.36 17.03
N GLY A 262 -5.68 -3.92 16.52
CA GLY A 262 -5.14 -5.19 17.03
C GLY A 262 -5.43 -6.42 16.17
N ILE A 263 -5.86 -6.24 14.91
CA ILE A 263 -6.08 -7.36 13.98
C ILE A 263 -4.78 -7.71 13.24
N GLN A 264 -3.95 -6.70 12.99
CA GLN A 264 -2.70 -6.85 12.25
C GLN A 264 -1.51 -6.69 13.18
N ASN A 265 -0.61 -7.66 13.15
CA ASN A 265 0.68 -7.57 13.85
C ASN A 265 1.71 -6.93 12.93
N VAL A 266 2.39 -5.89 13.38
CA VAL A 266 3.48 -5.25 12.64
C VAL A 266 4.79 -5.84 13.10
N VAL A 267 5.62 -6.30 12.16
CA VAL A 267 6.93 -6.91 12.44
C VAL A 267 8.02 -6.09 11.76
N GLU A 268 8.91 -5.52 12.56
CA GLU A 268 10.08 -4.77 12.11
C GLU A 268 11.16 -5.69 11.51
N ALA A 269 12.16 -5.10 10.86
CA ALA A 269 13.21 -5.84 10.18
C ALA A 269 14.06 -6.73 11.11
N ASP A 270 14.18 -6.38 12.40
CA ASP A 270 14.86 -7.19 13.42
C ASP A 270 13.97 -8.32 13.99
N GLY A 271 12.66 -8.30 13.71
CA GLY A 271 11.67 -9.26 14.20
C GLY A 271 10.93 -8.83 15.47
N SER A 272 11.14 -7.61 15.95
CA SER A 272 10.30 -7.01 16.99
C SER A 272 8.87 -6.75 16.49
N VAL A 273 7.90 -6.73 17.42
CA VAL A 273 6.46 -6.61 17.14
C VAL A 273 5.87 -5.45 17.93
#